data_3ff9e1f61f4a7521393b6b8b0f14635f
#
_entry.id   3ff9e1f61f4a7521393b6b8b0f14635f
#
_cell.length_a   1.000
_cell.length_b   1.000
_cell.length_c   1.000
_cell.angle_alpha   90.00
_cell.angle_beta   90.00
_cell.angle_gamma   90.00
#
_symmetry.space_group_name_H-M   'P 1'
#
loop_
_entity.id
_entity.type
_entity.pdbx_description
1 polymer ?
#
loop_
_entity_poly.entity_id
_entity_poly.type
_entity_poly.pdbx_seq_one_letter_code
_entity_poly.pdbx_strand_id
1 'polypeptide(L)' 'MSISKSKTLKRFNYTINRDDTAKQAGSNVVTIATQPQDDGQYSVGQSSLTMTVREAQALQSFLNENLL' A
#
# COMPACT_ATOMS: atom_id res chain seq x y z
N MET A 1 -15.65 -10.37 8.24
CA MET A 1 -15.92 -9.43 7.13
C MET A 1 -14.62 -9.03 6.48
N SER A 2 -14.54 -9.10 5.18
CA SER A 2 -13.33 -8.72 4.47
C SER A 2 -13.51 -7.37 3.79
N ILE A 3 -12.44 -6.59 3.78
CA ILE A 3 -12.40 -5.28 3.15
C ILE A 3 -11.21 -5.27 2.20
N SER A 4 -11.48 -4.88 0.96
CA SER A 4 -10.42 -4.69 -0.02
C SER A 4 -10.67 -3.34 -0.70
N LYS A 5 -9.73 -2.44 -0.55
CA LYS A 5 -9.84 -1.10 -1.13
C LYS A 5 -8.52 -0.71 -1.76
N SER A 6 -8.61 0.08 -2.81
CA SER A 6 -7.41 0.57 -3.47
C SER A 6 -7.62 2.02 -3.90
N LYS A 7 -6.51 2.72 -4.00
CA LYS A 7 -6.50 4.08 -4.52
C LYS A 7 -5.31 4.23 -5.45
N THR A 8 -5.58 4.65 -6.67
CA THR A 8 -4.55 4.85 -7.67
C THR A 8 -4.22 6.32 -7.78
N LEU A 9 -2.95 6.63 -7.63
CA LEU A 9 -2.42 7.98 -7.81
C LEU A 9 -1.56 7.99 -9.07
N LYS A 10 -1.07 9.16 -9.42
CA LYS A 10 -0.28 9.29 -10.64
C LYS A 10 0.99 8.42 -10.59
N ARG A 11 1.64 8.35 -9.44
CA ARG A 11 2.91 7.63 -9.29
C ARG A 11 2.81 6.40 -8.42
N PHE A 12 1.74 6.27 -7.64
CA PHE A 12 1.61 5.20 -6.65
C PHE A 12 0.23 4.59 -6.70
N ASN A 13 0.16 3.35 -6.30
CA ASN A 13 -1.11 2.65 -6.10
C ASN A 13 -1.10 2.07 -4.68
N TYR A 14 -2.12 2.40 -3.89
CA TYR A 14 -2.26 1.91 -2.52
C TYR A 14 -3.37 0.87 -2.48
N THR A 15 -3.12 -0.24 -1.83
CA THR A 15 -4.11 -1.31 -1.69
C THR A 15 -4.15 -1.77 -0.23
N ILE A 16 -5.35 -1.95 0.32
CA ILE A 16 -5.55 -2.48 1.66
C ILE A 16 -6.44 -3.71 1.54
N ASN A 17 -6.00 -4.81 2.13
CA ASN A 17 -6.79 -6.02 2.30
C ASN A 17 -6.89 -6.33 3.78
N ARG A 18 -8.10 -6.41 4.31
CA ARG A 18 -8.34 -6.74 5.71
C ARG A 18 -9.43 -7.81 5.80
N ASP A 19 -9.17 -8.83 6.60
CA ASP A 19 -10.13 -9.89 6.86
C ASP A 19 -10.03 -10.29 8.32
N ASP A 20 -11.04 -9.90 9.10
CA ASP A 20 -11.06 -10.13 10.54
C ASP A 20 -11.08 -11.60 10.90
N THR A 21 -11.59 -12.44 10.00
CA THR A 21 -11.75 -13.86 10.27
C THR A 21 -10.62 -14.72 9.74
N ALA A 22 -9.76 -14.15 8.91
CA ALA A 22 -8.65 -14.89 8.33
C ALA A 22 -7.52 -15.05 9.33
N LYS A 23 -6.99 -16.27 9.36
CA LYS A 23 -5.84 -16.57 10.23
C LYS A 23 -4.52 -16.49 9.48
N GLN A 24 -4.56 -16.22 8.19
CA GLN A 24 -3.36 -16.14 7.37
C GLN A 24 -2.84 -14.71 7.34
N ALA A 25 -1.53 -14.57 7.45
CA ALA A 25 -0.90 -13.27 7.49
C ALA A 25 -1.12 -12.47 6.21
N GLY A 26 -1.23 -13.15 5.07
CA GLY A 26 -1.41 -12.47 3.79
C GLY A 26 -2.77 -11.84 3.58
N SER A 27 -3.73 -12.10 4.48
CA SER A 27 -5.07 -11.55 4.36
C SER A 27 -5.23 -10.18 5.01
N ASN A 28 -4.21 -9.73 5.74
CA ASN A 28 -4.24 -8.43 6.44
C ASN A 28 -2.97 -7.68 6.09
N VAL A 29 -2.96 -7.10 4.89
CA VAL A 29 -1.77 -6.44 4.37
C VAL A 29 -2.14 -5.13 3.70
N VAL A 30 -1.16 -4.23 3.69
CA VAL A 30 -1.21 -2.98 2.94
C VAL A 30 -0.06 -3.02 1.93
N THR A 31 -0.38 -2.73 0.68
CA THR A 31 0.62 -2.74 -0.38
C THR A 31 0.71 -1.35 -1.00
N ILE A 32 1.91 -0.86 -1.15
CA ILE A 32 2.21 0.37 -1.86
C ILE A 32 3.04 -0.01 -3.08
N ALA A 33 2.52 0.27 -4.27
CA ALA A 33 3.21 -0.05 -5.51
C ALA A 33 3.46 1.22 -6.31
N THR A 34 4.54 1.23 -7.06
CA THR A 34 4.81 2.34 -7.96
C THR A 34 4.11 2.10 -9.29
N GLN A 35 3.53 3.16 -9.83
CA GLN A 35 2.96 3.10 -11.17
C GLN A 35 4.06 3.24 -12.20
N PRO A 36 4.00 2.49 -13.31
CA PRO A 36 4.97 2.68 -14.39
C PRO A 36 4.89 4.09 -14.92
N GLN A 37 6.03 4.74 -15.04
CA GLN A 37 6.12 6.06 -15.65
C GLN A 37 6.83 5.91 -16.97
N ASP A 38 6.15 6.29 -18.04
CA ASP A 38 6.75 6.32 -19.35
C ASP A 38 6.96 7.78 -19.75
N ASP A 39 8.17 8.30 -19.49
CA ASP A 39 8.50 9.65 -19.89
C ASP A 39 9.46 9.68 -21.05
N GLY A 40 9.32 8.72 -21.93
CA GLY A 40 9.98 8.72 -23.21
C GLY A 40 11.40 8.21 -23.21
N GLN A 41 12.12 8.37 -22.14
CA GLN A 41 13.52 7.95 -22.08
C GLN A 41 13.79 6.93 -20.99
N TYR A 42 12.94 6.88 -19.98
CA TYR A 42 13.15 5.97 -18.86
C TYR A 42 11.84 5.26 -18.56
N SER A 43 11.85 3.95 -18.65
CA SER A 43 10.78 3.17 -18.06
C SER A 43 11.22 2.82 -16.65
N VAL A 44 10.50 3.35 -15.66
CA VAL A 44 10.75 3.02 -14.27
C VAL A 44 10.10 1.69 -14.00
N GLY A 45 10.88 0.70 -13.58
CA GLY A 45 10.35 -0.60 -13.24
C GLY A 45 9.36 -0.50 -12.09
N GLN A 46 8.40 -1.43 -12.07
CA GLN A 46 7.44 -1.50 -10.99
C GLN A 46 8.11 -2.02 -9.74
N SER A 47 7.90 -1.33 -8.62
CA SER A 47 8.32 -1.78 -7.30
C SER A 47 7.10 -1.81 -6.40
N SER A 48 7.06 -2.79 -5.52
CA SER A 48 5.97 -2.87 -4.55
C SER A 48 6.53 -3.17 -3.17
N LEU A 49 5.85 -2.64 -2.17
CA LEU A 49 6.16 -2.85 -0.77
C LEU A 49 4.91 -3.34 -0.08
N THR A 50 4.99 -4.50 0.53
CA THR A 50 3.87 -5.09 1.27
C THR A 50 4.21 -5.11 2.75
N MET A 51 3.26 -4.67 3.57
CA MET A 51 3.43 -4.62 5.01
C MET A 51 2.16 -5.12 5.69
N THR A 52 2.31 -5.53 6.94
CA THR A 52 1.14 -5.91 7.73
C THR A 52 0.32 -4.67 8.08
N VAL A 53 -0.95 -4.88 8.46
CA VAL A 53 -1.79 -3.76 8.90
C VAL A 53 -1.18 -3.06 10.10
N ARG A 54 -0.58 -3.81 11.02
CA ARG A 54 0.07 -3.22 12.19
C ARG A 54 1.24 -2.31 11.79
N GLU A 55 2.04 -2.75 10.85
CA GLU A 55 3.14 -1.93 10.33
C GLU A 55 2.62 -0.69 9.62
N ALA A 56 1.53 -0.83 8.88
CA ALA A 56 0.91 0.31 8.21
C ALA A 56 0.34 1.31 9.21
N GLN A 57 -0.20 0.83 10.33
CA GLN A 57 -0.68 1.72 11.39
C GLN A 57 0.45 2.52 12.01
N ALA A 58 1.62 1.90 12.16
CA ALA A 58 2.80 2.62 12.64
C ALA A 58 3.22 3.71 11.65
N LEU A 59 3.18 3.39 10.35
CA LEU A 59 3.47 4.38 9.31
C LEU A 59 2.44 5.51 9.36
N GLN A 60 1.17 5.18 9.53
CA GLN A 60 0.11 6.18 9.63
C GLN A 60 0.38 7.15 10.77
N SER A 61 0.75 6.64 11.94
CA SER A 61 1.05 7.48 13.10
C SER A 61 2.24 8.40 12.83
N PHE A 62 3.27 7.86 12.21
CA PHE A 62 4.44 8.66 11.84
C PHE A 62 4.07 9.78 10.88
N LEU A 63 3.28 9.47 9.87
CA LEU A 63 2.87 10.49 8.89
C LEU A 63 1.99 11.55 9.54
N ASN A 64 1.07 11.15 10.42
CA ASN A 64 0.20 12.09 11.11
C ASN A 64 1.01 13.05 11.99
N GLU A 65 2.07 12.57 12.63
CA GLU A 65 2.91 13.40 13.48
C GLU A 65 3.74 14.40 12.68
N ASN A 66 4.07 14.08 11.45
CA ASN A 66 5.05 14.86 10.69
C ASN A 66 4.46 15.60 9.50
N LEU A 67 3.23 15.29 9.08
CA LEU A 67 2.62 15.92 7.92
C LEU A 67 1.45 16.85 8.29
N LEU A 68 1.02 16.85 9.52
CA LEU A 68 -0.06 17.74 9.97
C LEU A 68 0.48 19.01 10.59
#